data_595f74bf915556b410c1059de403f4c3
#
_entry.id   595f74bf915556b410c1059de403f4c3
#
_cell.length_a   1.000
_cell.length_b   1.000
_cell.length_c   1.000
_cell.angle_alpha   90.00
_cell.angle_beta   90.00
_cell.angle_gamma   90.00
#
_symmetry.space_group_name_H-M   'P 1'
#
loop_
_entity.id
_entity.type
_entity.pdbx_description
1 polymer ?
#
loop_
_entity_poly.entity_id
_entity_poly.type
_entity_poly.pdbx_seq_one_letter_code
_entity_poly.pdbx_strand_id
1 'polypeptide(L)'
;MKTIIENTKLNELFGPQFEFIEEGFHDGDYNMKFDLERTMGLVNNESLPMFRLYAWNPWTVSLGANQKEEDINLDSLKRKEFGLVRRPTGGRAVLHANEITYSAVLDIPKGMTVQDVYREIHLIIISSLRTLGADSLDFEKSQADFLNFYKNKTLSMSCFASSARYEVEYEGRKIVGSAQRTFNNTLLQHGSILIGKGHEQIAELANLKSEQERSILKNFIIKHSATIEEILGRNVEYKECEKAISSVILNN
;
A
#
# COMPACT_ATOMS: atom_id res chain seq x y z
N MET A 1 -19.14 0.66 -2.68
CA MET A 1 -20.14 0.82 -1.59
C MET A 1 -19.57 1.75 -0.54
N LYS A 2 -20.40 2.55 0.13
CA LYS A 2 -19.98 3.46 1.22
C LYS A 2 -20.87 3.19 2.43
N THR A 3 -20.23 2.92 3.59
CA THR A 3 -20.91 2.60 4.85
C THR A 3 -20.36 3.49 5.96
N ILE A 4 -21.22 4.07 6.78
CA ILE A 4 -20.81 4.79 7.99
C ILE A 4 -20.70 3.77 9.12
N ILE A 5 -19.55 3.78 9.81
CA ILE A 5 -19.22 2.88 10.91
C ILE A 5 -19.24 3.67 12.22
N GLU A 6 -19.92 3.13 13.20
CA GLU A 6 -20.09 3.71 14.54
C GLU A 6 -20.03 2.61 15.61
N ASN A 7 -19.67 2.98 16.83
CA ASN A 7 -19.71 2.11 18.01
C ASN A 7 -18.92 0.81 17.87
N THR A 8 -17.72 0.89 17.31
CA THR A 8 -16.78 -0.23 17.14
C THR A 8 -15.48 0.04 17.89
N LYS A 9 -14.63 -0.99 18.04
CA LYS A 9 -13.27 -0.81 18.58
C LYS A 9 -12.40 0.10 17.70
N LEU A 10 -12.70 0.18 16.40
CA LEU A 10 -11.99 1.06 15.47
C LEU A 10 -12.27 2.54 15.71
N ASN A 11 -13.29 2.88 16.51
CA ASN A 11 -13.55 4.25 16.92
C ASN A 11 -12.45 4.86 17.80
N GLU A 12 -11.63 4.05 18.48
CA GLU A 12 -10.43 4.53 19.16
C GLU A 12 -9.40 5.08 18.17
N LEU A 13 -9.36 4.55 16.95
CA LEU A 13 -8.46 4.96 15.89
C LEU A 13 -9.07 6.03 14.96
N PHE A 14 -10.30 5.81 14.49
CA PHE A 14 -10.94 6.66 13.48
C PHE A 14 -11.86 7.75 14.05
N GLY A 15 -12.08 7.78 15.38
CA GLY A 15 -13.07 8.66 16.00
C GLY A 15 -14.47 8.03 16.02
N PRO A 16 -15.48 8.78 16.52
CA PRO A 16 -16.82 8.23 16.81
C PRO A 16 -17.57 7.73 15.57
N GLN A 17 -17.25 8.27 14.42
CA GLN A 17 -17.82 7.88 13.12
C GLN A 17 -16.73 7.95 12.05
N PHE A 18 -16.72 6.98 11.13
CA PHE A 18 -15.89 7.01 9.93
C PHE A 18 -16.58 6.34 8.76
N GLU A 19 -16.11 6.59 7.56
CA GLU A 19 -16.62 5.97 6.34
C GLU A 19 -15.76 4.78 5.94
N PHE A 20 -16.39 3.63 5.74
CA PHE A 20 -15.80 2.50 5.07
C PHE A 20 -16.26 2.48 3.60
N ILE A 21 -15.30 2.46 2.66
CA ILE A 21 -15.55 2.65 1.23
C ILE A 21 -14.93 1.50 0.45
N GLU A 22 -15.75 0.79 -0.33
CA GLU A 22 -15.34 -0.26 -1.25
C GLU A 22 -15.67 0.20 -2.67
N GLU A 23 -14.65 0.42 -3.50
CA GLU A 23 -14.84 1.00 -4.85
C GLU A 23 -14.43 0.07 -5.99
N GLY A 24 -13.54 -0.90 -5.74
CA GLY A 24 -13.01 -1.77 -6.80
C GLY A 24 -11.96 -1.07 -7.66
N PHE A 25 -12.07 -1.19 -8.98
CA PHE A 25 -11.02 -0.81 -9.93
C PHE A 25 -11.23 0.58 -10.51
N HIS A 26 -10.22 1.44 -10.40
CA HIS A 26 -10.17 2.78 -10.99
C HIS A 26 -8.79 3.07 -11.57
N ASP A 27 -8.69 4.09 -12.41
CA ASP A 27 -7.41 4.57 -12.89
C ASP A 27 -6.60 5.29 -11.80
N GLY A 28 -5.33 5.54 -12.11
CA GLY A 28 -4.42 6.12 -11.13
C GLY A 28 -4.76 7.56 -10.74
N ASP A 29 -5.20 8.37 -11.70
CA ASP A 29 -5.53 9.77 -11.46
C ASP A 29 -6.74 9.88 -10.53
N TYR A 30 -7.79 9.09 -10.79
CA TYR A 30 -8.93 9.00 -9.90
C TYR A 30 -8.52 8.58 -8.49
N ASN A 31 -7.75 7.50 -8.36
CA ASN A 31 -7.37 6.97 -7.05
C ASN A 31 -6.58 7.99 -6.21
N MET A 32 -5.59 8.64 -6.80
CA MET A 32 -4.76 9.62 -6.09
C MET A 32 -5.50 10.92 -5.79
N LYS A 33 -6.34 11.37 -6.72
CA LYS A 33 -7.19 12.54 -6.52
C LYS A 33 -8.19 12.32 -5.38
N PHE A 34 -8.87 11.18 -5.38
CA PHE A 34 -9.83 10.81 -4.33
C PHE A 34 -9.19 10.81 -2.94
N ASP A 35 -8.05 10.13 -2.77
CA ASP A 35 -7.34 10.07 -1.49
C ASP A 35 -6.93 11.48 -1.01
N LEU A 36 -6.45 12.34 -1.93
CA LEU A 36 -6.05 13.70 -1.59
C LEU A 36 -7.26 14.58 -1.22
N GLU A 37 -8.34 14.54 -2.01
CA GLU A 37 -9.58 15.30 -1.75
C GLU A 37 -10.20 14.90 -0.40
N ARG A 38 -10.24 13.61 -0.08
CA ARG A 38 -10.72 13.12 1.21
C ARG A 38 -9.84 13.60 2.37
N THR A 39 -8.52 13.59 2.16
CA THR A 39 -7.57 14.11 3.17
C THR A 39 -7.80 15.59 3.44
N MET A 40 -7.90 16.39 2.38
CA MET A 40 -8.12 17.83 2.50
C MET A 40 -9.51 18.16 3.06
N GLY A 41 -10.53 17.38 2.71
CA GLY A 41 -11.87 17.49 3.30
C GLY A 41 -11.85 17.24 4.82
N LEU A 42 -11.09 16.27 5.31
CA LEU A 42 -10.94 16.04 6.76
C LEU A 42 -10.15 17.18 7.43
N VAL A 43 -9.06 17.65 6.82
CA VAL A 43 -8.30 18.82 7.31
C VAL A 43 -9.19 20.05 7.50
N ASN A 44 -10.16 20.23 6.61
CA ASN A 44 -11.10 21.35 6.64
C ASN A 44 -12.36 21.09 7.48
N ASN A 45 -12.52 19.93 8.11
CA ASN A 45 -13.73 19.47 8.79
C ASN A 45 -14.98 19.36 7.88
N GLU A 46 -14.77 19.05 6.59
CA GLU A 46 -15.81 18.90 5.57
C GLU A 46 -16.14 17.42 5.28
N SER A 47 -15.35 16.48 5.81
CA SER A 47 -15.56 15.04 5.64
C SER A 47 -15.25 14.27 6.91
N LEU A 48 -15.80 13.05 6.99
CA LEU A 48 -15.46 12.09 8.05
C LEU A 48 -14.10 11.43 7.75
N PRO A 49 -13.42 10.90 8.77
CA PRO A 49 -12.34 9.93 8.58
C PRO A 49 -12.80 8.78 7.68
N MET A 50 -11.88 8.12 6.99
CA MET A 50 -12.24 6.99 6.13
C MET A 50 -11.23 5.85 6.19
N PHE A 51 -11.74 4.64 5.90
CA PHE A 51 -10.96 3.52 5.45
C PHE A 51 -11.50 3.07 4.09
N ARG A 52 -10.66 3.01 3.05
CA ARG A 52 -11.05 2.73 1.67
C ARG A 52 -10.29 1.52 1.13
N LEU A 53 -11.00 0.66 0.38
CA LEU A 53 -10.43 -0.43 -0.41
C LEU A 53 -10.65 -0.17 -1.89
N TYR A 54 -9.60 -0.35 -2.70
CA TYR A 54 -9.65 -0.15 -4.14
C TYR A 54 -8.57 -0.96 -4.88
N ALA A 55 -8.61 -0.92 -6.19
CA ALA A 55 -7.63 -1.50 -7.07
C ALA A 55 -7.39 -0.60 -8.30
N TRP A 56 -6.54 -1.06 -9.22
CA TRP A 56 -6.03 -0.25 -10.32
C TRP A 56 -6.36 -0.88 -11.68
N ASN A 57 -6.96 -0.10 -12.56
CA ASN A 57 -7.18 -0.47 -13.95
C ASN A 57 -7.04 0.78 -14.85
N PRO A 58 -6.04 0.83 -15.77
CA PRO A 58 -4.99 -0.19 -15.98
C PRO A 58 -4.02 -0.33 -14.80
N TRP A 59 -3.16 -1.35 -14.84
CA TRP A 59 -2.03 -1.43 -13.92
C TRP A 59 -1.24 -0.12 -13.97
N THR A 60 -0.85 0.39 -12.84
CA THR A 60 -0.35 1.76 -12.75
C THR A 60 0.92 1.83 -11.90
N VAL A 61 1.91 2.57 -12.36
CA VAL A 61 3.06 2.94 -11.54
C VAL A 61 2.72 4.19 -10.75
N SER A 62 2.84 4.13 -9.42
CA SER A 62 2.81 5.33 -8.58
C SER A 62 4.21 5.74 -8.17
N LEU A 63 4.59 6.97 -8.50
CA LEU A 63 5.81 7.61 -8.00
C LEU A 63 5.58 8.18 -6.61
N GLY A 64 6.59 8.10 -5.74
CA GLY A 64 6.58 8.87 -4.49
C GLY A 64 6.63 10.39 -4.75
N ALA A 65 6.15 11.18 -3.80
CA ALA A 65 6.03 12.64 -3.94
C ALA A 65 7.30 13.34 -4.44
N ASN A 66 8.48 12.87 -4.01
CA ASN A 66 9.78 13.45 -4.35
C ASN A 66 10.58 12.64 -5.39
N GLN A 67 10.00 11.57 -5.96
CA GLN A 67 10.67 10.73 -6.93
C GLN A 67 10.61 11.38 -8.32
N LYS A 68 11.69 11.25 -9.09
CA LYS A 68 11.73 11.79 -10.45
C LYS A 68 11.05 10.86 -11.43
N GLU A 69 10.36 11.44 -12.41
CA GLU A 69 9.72 10.69 -13.49
C GLU A 69 10.76 10.04 -14.42
N GLU A 70 11.92 10.68 -14.55
CA GLU A 70 13.08 10.17 -15.30
C GLU A 70 13.59 8.79 -14.80
N ASP A 71 13.19 8.38 -13.58
CA ASP A 71 13.48 7.06 -13.04
C ASP A 71 12.71 5.94 -13.75
N ILE A 72 11.65 6.29 -14.51
CA ILE A 72 10.78 5.34 -15.21
C ILE A 72 10.99 5.43 -16.73
N ASN A 73 11.04 4.27 -17.39
CA ASN A 73 11.07 4.15 -18.83
C ASN A 73 9.65 4.31 -19.39
N LEU A 74 9.33 5.53 -19.82
CA LEU A 74 8.00 5.89 -20.32
C LEU A 74 7.60 5.10 -21.58
N ASP A 75 8.56 4.74 -22.45
CA ASP A 75 8.26 3.94 -23.64
C ASP A 75 7.86 2.50 -23.26
N SER A 76 8.51 1.93 -22.26
CA SER A 76 8.14 0.60 -21.74
C SER A 76 6.78 0.61 -21.07
N LEU A 77 6.49 1.65 -20.30
CA LEU A 77 5.19 1.86 -19.66
C LEU A 77 4.08 1.98 -20.71
N LYS A 78 4.28 2.78 -21.76
CA LYS A 78 3.33 2.96 -22.85
C LYS A 78 3.09 1.66 -23.64
N ARG A 79 4.15 0.87 -23.94
CA ARG A 79 4.01 -0.42 -24.62
C ARG A 79 3.21 -1.45 -23.82
N LYS A 80 3.25 -1.35 -22.50
CA LYS A 80 2.47 -2.23 -21.58
C LYS A 80 1.07 -1.66 -21.30
N GLU A 81 0.75 -0.50 -21.80
CA GLU A 81 -0.51 0.22 -21.53
C GLU A 81 -0.76 0.44 -20.02
N PHE A 82 0.32 0.66 -19.26
CA PHE A 82 0.23 0.92 -17.83
C PHE A 82 0.12 2.43 -17.55
N GLY A 83 -0.60 2.77 -16.48
CA GLY A 83 -0.72 4.14 -16.01
C GLY A 83 0.53 4.63 -15.27
N LEU A 84 0.65 5.94 -15.14
CA LEU A 84 1.69 6.61 -14.32
C LEU A 84 1.05 7.74 -13.53
N VAL A 85 1.22 7.73 -12.21
CA VAL A 85 0.74 8.80 -11.34
C VAL A 85 1.77 9.14 -10.27
N ARG A 86 1.58 10.27 -9.62
CA ARG A 86 2.35 10.68 -8.45
C ARG A 86 1.45 10.66 -7.22
N ARG A 87 1.83 9.84 -6.23
CA ARG A 87 1.08 9.81 -4.98
C ARG A 87 1.50 10.94 -4.04
N PRO A 88 0.59 11.41 -3.17
CA PRO A 88 0.89 12.49 -2.22
C PRO A 88 1.91 12.10 -1.15
N THR A 89 2.08 10.81 -0.88
CA THR A 89 3.01 10.28 0.12
C THR A 89 4.41 10.06 -0.45
N GLY A 90 5.39 9.90 0.44
CA GLY A 90 6.78 9.60 0.04
C GLY A 90 7.00 8.16 -0.43
N GLY A 91 8.27 7.75 -0.42
CA GLY A 91 8.69 6.41 -0.82
C GLY A 91 9.11 6.30 -2.28
N ARG A 92 9.35 5.06 -2.74
CA ARG A 92 9.81 4.73 -4.10
C ARG A 92 8.66 4.25 -4.97
N ALA A 93 8.91 4.08 -6.26
CA ALA A 93 7.92 3.62 -7.21
C ALA A 93 7.31 2.27 -6.81
N VAL A 94 6.01 2.13 -7.02
CA VAL A 94 5.25 0.89 -6.88
C VAL A 94 4.53 0.64 -8.18
N LEU A 95 4.59 -0.58 -8.71
CA LEU A 95 3.68 -1.03 -9.76
C LEU A 95 2.50 -1.72 -9.07
N HIS A 96 1.35 -1.08 -9.15
CA HIS A 96 0.06 -1.60 -8.70
C HIS A 96 -0.47 -2.58 -9.75
N ALA A 97 -0.44 -3.85 -9.42
CA ALA A 97 -0.78 -4.95 -10.33
C ALA A 97 -1.85 -5.86 -9.71
N ASN A 98 -1.51 -7.12 -9.42
CA ASN A 98 -2.43 -8.05 -8.76
C ASN A 98 -2.40 -7.84 -7.24
N GLU A 99 -3.14 -6.85 -6.77
CA GLU A 99 -3.16 -6.39 -5.38
C GLU A 99 -4.53 -5.85 -4.97
N ILE A 100 -4.73 -5.69 -3.68
CA ILE A 100 -5.73 -4.79 -3.13
C ILE A 100 -5.03 -3.62 -2.44
N THR A 101 -5.42 -2.41 -2.78
CA THR A 101 -4.91 -1.19 -2.15
C THR A 101 -5.88 -0.72 -1.09
N TYR A 102 -5.37 -0.27 0.04
CA TYR A 102 -6.15 0.45 1.03
C TYR A 102 -5.68 1.90 1.16
N SER A 103 -6.56 2.79 1.58
CA SER A 103 -6.19 4.08 2.13
C SER A 103 -6.99 4.37 3.40
N ALA A 104 -6.33 4.96 4.38
CA ALA A 104 -6.89 5.42 5.64
C ALA A 104 -6.59 6.91 5.80
N VAL A 105 -7.64 7.69 6.04
CA VAL A 105 -7.55 9.12 6.33
C VAL A 105 -8.20 9.36 7.68
N LEU A 106 -7.44 9.86 8.63
CA LEU A 106 -7.89 10.09 10.01
C LEU A 106 -7.07 11.19 10.68
N ASP A 107 -7.63 11.82 11.69
CA ASP A 107 -6.84 12.64 12.60
C ASP A 107 -6.09 11.75 13.59
N ILE A 108 -4.82 12.07 13.82
CA ILE A 108 -3.99 11.29 14.75
C ILE A 108 -4.62 11.38 16.15
N PRO A 109 -5.04 10.24 16.74
CA PRO A 109 -5.68 10.22 18.04
C PRO A 109 -4.77 10.80 19.13
N LYS A 110 -5.37 11.46 20.12
CA LYS A 110 -4.62 12.02 21.24
C LYS A 110 -3.83 10.94 21.97
N GLY A 111 -2.52 11.15 22.08
CA GLY A 111 -1.62 10.20 22.75
C GLY A 111 -1.01 9.15 21.83
N MET A 112 -1.42 9.09 20.56
CA MET A 112 -0.79 8.24 19.55
C MET A 112 0.25 9.01 18.74
N THR A 113 1.25 8.30 18.28
CA THR A 113 2.20 8.75 17.26
C THR A 113 1.77 8.28 15.86
N VAL A 114 2.37 8.86 14.81
CA VAL A 114 2.22 8.38 13.42
C VAL A 114 2.58 6.89 13.29
N GLN A 115 3.58 6.43 14.05
CA GLN A 115 3.98 5.01 14.06
C GLN A 115 2.95 4.12 14.77
N ASP A 116 2.29 4.61 15.81
CA ASP A 116 1.22 3.85 16.49
C ASP A 116 0.04 3.66 15.53
N VAL A 117 -0.38 4.71 14.82
CA VAL A 117 -1.43 4.62 13.79
C VAL A 117 -1.03 3.64 12.69
N TYR A 118 0.23 3.69 12.22
CA TYR A 118 0.76 2.75 11.22
C TYR A 118 0.60 1.30 11.68
N ARG A 119 0.98 1.03 12.90
CA ARG A 119 0.88 -0.30 13.52
C ARG A 119 -0.57 -0.76 13.66
N GLU A 120 -1.47 0.10 14.15
CA GLU A 120 -2.88 -0.26 14.35
C GLU A 120 -3.58 -0.59 13.01
N ILE A 121 -3.34 0.19 11.95
CA ILE A 121 -3.86 -0.11 10.61
C ILE A 121 -3.32 -1.45 10.10
N HIS A 122 -2.05 -1.74 10.32
CA HIS A 122 -1.48 -3.03 9.90
C HIS A 122 -1.99 -4.20 10.75
N LEU A 123 -2.37 -3.99 12.01
CA LEU A 123 -3.05 -5.02 12.81
C LEU A 123 -4.43 -5.37 12.23
N ILE A 124 -5.18 -4.37 11.74
CA ILE A 124 -6.45 -4.61 11.03
C ILE A 124 -6.20 -5.49 9.81
N ILE A 125 -5.17 -5.17 9.00
CA ILE A 125 -4.82 -5.92 7.79
C ILE A 125 -4.39 -7.35 8.14
N ILE A 126 -3.50 -7.54 9.13
CA ILE A 126 -3.07 -8.88 9.57
C ILE A 126 -4.27 -9.70 10.03
N SER A 127 -5.13 -9.11 10.87
CA SER A 127 -6.33 -9.79 11.37
C SER A 127 -7.24 -10.21 10.20
N SER A 128 -7.38 -9.37 9.19
CA SER A 128 -8.18 -9.64 8.00
C SER A 128 -7.57 -10.78 7.16
N LEU A 129 -6.28 -10.75 6.90
CA LEU A 129 -5.61 -11.76 6.09
C LEU A 129 -5.56 -13.13 6.80
N ARG A 130 -5.53 -13.15 8.12
CA ARG A 130 -5.67 -14.39 8.90
C ARG A 130 -7.03 -15.06 8.71
N THR A 131 -8.10 -14.30 8.47
CA THR A 131 -9.42 -14.91 8.15
C THR A 131 -9.43 -15.66 6.82
N LEU A 132 -8.43 -15.42 5.94
CA LEU A 132 -8.22 -16.17 4.70
C LEU A 132 -7.36 -17.42 4.89
N GLY A 133 -6.76 -17.61 6.09
CA GLY A 133 -5.84 -18.70 6.40
C GLY A 133 -4.36 -18.29 6.36
N ALA A 134 -4.04 -17.01 6.25
CA ALA A 134 -2.66 -16.53 6.31
C ALA A 134 -2.20 -16.33 7.77
N ASP A 135 -2.16 -17.42 8.55
CA ASP A 135 -1.95 -17.38 10.01
C ASP A 135 -0.53 -16.95 10.42
N SER A 136 0.47 -17.20 9.57
CA SER A 136 1.89 -16.97 9.87
C SER A 136 2.38 -15.54 9.59
N LEU A 137 1.47 -14.58 9.45
CA LEU A 137 1.83 -13.17 9.25
C LEU A 137 2.32 -12.54 10.55
N ASP A 138 3.41 -11.78 10.45
CA ASP A 138 4.01 -11.04 11.58
C ASP A 138 4.44 -9.63 11.13
N PHE A 139 4.90 -8.83 12.08
CA PHE A 139 5.53 -7.55 11.82
C PHE A 139 7.04 -7.70 11.59
N GLU A 140 7.59 -6.87 10.69
CA GLU A 140 9.04 -6.63 10.65
C GLU A 140 9.54 -6.14 12.01
N LYS A 141 10.44 -6.92 12.62
CA LYS A 141 10.99 -6.66 13.95
C LYS A 141 12.30 -5.89 13.92
N SER A 142 12.97 -5.86 12.77
CA SER A 142 14.24 -5.19 12.62
C SER A 142 14.07 -3.72 12.23
N GLN A 143 15.03 -2.89 12.63
CA GLN A 143 15.18 -1.57 12.06
C GLN A 143 16.01 -1.72 10.77
N ALA A 144 15.38 -1.58 9.61
CA ALA A 144 16.07 -1.70 8.34
C ALA A 144 17.23 -0.70 8.23
N ASP A 145 18.38 -1.16 7.76
CA ASP A 145 19.53 -0.29 7.45
C ASP A 145 19.30 0.44 6.13
N PHE A 146 18.41 1.44 6.17
CA PHE A 146 18.06 2.28 5.02
C PHE A 146 19.28 2.96 4.39
N LEU A 147 20.29 3.33 5.20
CA LEU A 147 21.45 4.08 4.71
C LEU A 147 22.31 3.24 3.75
N ASN A 148 22.50 1.97 4.03
CA ASN A 148 23.24 1.07 3.14
C ASN A 148 22.45 0.67 1.91
N PHE A 149 21.14 0.49 2.06
CA PHE A 149 20.23 0.17 0.97
C PHE A 149 20.20 1.29 -0.10
N TYR A 150 20.07 2.56 0.32
CA TYR A 150 20.01 3.71 -0.61
C TYR A 150 21.32 4.02 -1.32
N LYS A 151 22.45 3.46 -0.90
CA LYS A 151 23.73 3.57 -1.62
C LYS A 151 23.73 2.79 -2.94
N ASN A 152 22.91 1.75 -3.07
CA ASN A 152 22.75 0.99 -4.30
C ASN A 152 21.61 1.56 -5.15
N LYS A 153 21.96 2.39 -6.16
CA LYS A 153 20.98 3.07 -7.03
C LYS A 153 20.00 2.11 -7.72
N THR A 154 20.45 0.94 -8.10
CA THR A 154 19.61 -0.07 -8.79
C THR A 154 18.51 -0.59 -7.87
N LEU A 155 18.85 -0.97 -6.63
CA LEU A 155 17.90 -1.52 -5.68
C LEU A 155 16.95 -0.46 -5.09
N SER A 156 17.39 0.80 -5.03
CA SER A 156 16.61 1.90 -4.47
C SER A 156 15.42 2.37 -5.33
N MET A 157 15.17 1.74 -6.48
CA MET A 157 14.10 2.11 -7.42
C MET A 157 12.70 1.68 -6.97
N SER A 158 12.57 0.58 -6.22
CA SER A 158 11.28 0.00 -5.84
C SER A 158 11.02 0.04 -4.33
N CYS A 159 9.78 0.33 -3.95
CA CYS A 159 9.32 0.37 -2.56
C CYS A 159 9.33 -1.02 -1.89
N PHE A 160 9.08 -2.08 -2.65
CA PHE A 160 9.14 -3.46 -2.14
C PHE A 160 10.57 -3.97 -1.95
N ALA A 161 11.56 -3.20 -2.35
CA ALA A 161 12.96 -3.50 -2.11
C ALA A 161 13.47 -2.97 -0.75
N SER A 162 12.68 -2.24 0.02
CA SER A 162 13.05 -1.73 1.35
C SER A 162 12.00 -2.10 2.39
N SER A 163 12.39 -2.43 3.60
CA SER A 163 11.47 -2.68 4.72
C SER A 163 11.48 -1.54 5.74
N ALA A 164 10.35 -1.26 6.36
CA ALA A 164 10.22 -0.33 7.47
C ALA A 164 9.69 -1.07 8.71
N ARG A 165 9.91 -0.52 9.89
CA ARG A 165 9.40 -1.09 11.13
C ARG A 165 7.87 -1.19 11.09
N TYR A 166 7.32 -2.32 11.55
CA TYR A 166 5.88 -2.66 11.54
C TYR A 166 5.29 -2.93 10.14
N GLU A 167 6.08 -3.18 9.12
CA GLU A 167 5.56 -3.74 7.87
C GLU A 167 5.07 -5.18 8.06
N VAL A 168 4.06 -5.56 7.28
CA VAL A 168 3.48 -6.91 7.35
C VAL A 168 4.30 -7.85 6.49
N GLU A 169 4.79 -8.93 7.11
CA GLU A 169 5.70 -9.89 6.48
C GLU A 169 5.24 -11.33 6.67
N TYR A 170 5.69 -12.16 5.75
CA TYR A 170 5.64 -13.61 5.81
C TYR A 170 7.05 -14.17 5.63
N GLU A 171 7.58 -14.85 6.66
CA GLU A 171 8.94 -15.42 6.64
C GLU A 171 10.03 -14.39 6.22
N GLY A 172 9.96 -13.17 6.73
CA GLY A 172 10.89 -12.09 6.41
C GLY A 172 10.73 -11.51 5.00
N ARG A 173 9.62 -11.78 4.32
CA ARG A 173 9.27 -11.24 3.01
C ARG A 173 8.03 -10.37 3.11
N LYS A 174 8.12 -9.18 2.58
CA LYS A 174 7.10 -8.15 2.64
C LYS A 174 5.86 -8.52 1.82
N ILE A 175 4.67 -8.40 2.42
CA ILE A 175 3.38 -8.59 1.76
C ILE A 175 2.67 -7.27 1.55
N VAL A 176 2.83 -6.33 2.50
CA VAL A 176 2.18 -5.03 2.48
C VAL A 176 3.21 -3.93 2.43
N GLY A 177 3.13 -3.08 1.42
CA GLY A 177 3.94 -1.87 1.30
C GLY A 177 3.12 -0.62 1.54
N SER A 178 3.41 0.15 2.59
CA SER A 178 2.63 1.33 2.96
C SER A 178 3.47 2.60 3.05
N ALA A 179 2.83 3.74 2.84
CA ALA A 179 3.41 5.05 2.99
C ALA A 179 2.44 5.99 3.70
N GLN A 180 2.99 6.94 4.45
CA GLN A 180 2.22 7.92 5.21
C GLN A 180 2.62 9.35 4.87
N ARG A 181 1.69 10.27 5.03
CA ARG A 181 1.93 11.72 5.06
C ARG A 181 0.94 12.40 5.98
N THR A 182 1.44 13.34 6.78
CA THR A 182 0.60 14.19 7.63
C THR A 182 0.32 15.54 6.98
N PHE A 183 -0.89 16.03 7.17
CA PHE A 183 -1.38 17.35 6.81
C PHE A 183 -1.96 17.97 8.09
N ASN A 184 -1.21 18.83 8.77
CA ASN A 184 -1.49 19.26 10.14
C ASN A 184 -1.60 18.02 11.07
N ASN A 185 -2.76 17.79 11.70
CA ASN A 185 -3.03 16.60 12.53
C ASN A 185 -3.65 15.44 11.73
N THR A 186 -4.05 15.65 10.50
CA THR A 186 -4.67 14.63 9.65
C THR A 186 -3.59 13.78 8.97
N LEU A 187 -3.73 12.47 9.06
CA LEU A 187 -2.85 11.48 8.45
C LEU A 187 -3.54 10.84 7.24
N LEU A 188 -2.82 10.78 6.14
CA LEU A 188 -3.09 9.86 5.03
C LEU A 188 -2.09 8.72 5.11
N GLN A 189 -2.59 7.50 5.22
CA GLN A 189 -1.82 6.26 5.02
C GLN A 189 -2.47 5.46 3.91
N HIS A 190 -1.69 5.02 2.95
CA HIS A 190 -2.14 4.06 1.94
C HIS A 190 -1.09 2.99 1.71
N GLY A 191 -1.53 1.83 1.21
CA GLY A 191 -0.62 0.71 0.98
C GLY A 191 -1.21 -0.36 0.08
N SER A 192 -0.30 -1.10 -0.54
CA SER A 192 -0.56 -2.23 -1.43
C SER A 192 -0.42 -3.53 -0.66
N ILE A 193 -1.42 -4.38 -0.73
CA ILE A 193 -1.44 -5.74 -0.20
C ILE A 193 -1.33 -6.68 -1.41
N LEU A 194 -0.21 -7.38 -1.54
CA LEU A 194 0.08 -8.21 -2.71
C LEU A 194 -0.78 -9.48 -2.71
N ILE A 195 -1.73 -9.58 -3.63
CA ILE A 195 -2.53 -10.80 -3.82
C ILE A 195 -1.73 -11.84 -4.57
N GLY A 196 -1.22 -11.49 -5.75
CA GLY A 196 -0.44 -12.35 -6.62
C GLY A 196 0.73 -11.65 -7.28
N LYS A 197 1.34 -12.32 -8.26
CA LYS A 197 2.48 -11.79 -9.02
C LYS A 197 2.09 -10.62 -9.92
N GLY A 198 3.09 -9.82 -10.31
CA GLY A 198 2.93 -8.68 -11.23
C GLY A 198 3.73 -7.46 -10.79
N HIS A 199 3.79 -7.19 -9.48
CA HIS A 199 4.52 -6.04 -8.91
C HIS A 199 6.02 -6.03 -9.24
N GLU A 200 6.63 -7.20 -9.44
CA GLU A 200 8.04 -7.36 -9.80
C GLU A 200 8.37 -6.82 -11.20
N GLN A 201 7.35 -6.64 -12.07
CA GLN A 201 7.52 -6.06 -13.40
C GLN A 201 7.93 -4.58 -13.35
N ILE A 202 7.89 -3.92 -12.19
CA ILE A 202 8.46 -2.58 -12.01
C ILE A 202 9.93 -2.53 -12.45
N ALA A 203 10.68 -3.64 -12.36
CA ALA A 203 12.06 -3.73 -12.81
C ALA A 203 12.20 -3.53 -14.33
N GLU A 204 11.20 -3.92 -15.12
CA GLU A 204 11.17 -3.74 -16.57
C GLU A 204 10.81 -2.29 -16.96
N LEU A 205 10.18 -1.56 -16.03
CA LEU A 205 9.77 -0.17 -16.19
C LEU A 205 10.82 0.81 -15.64
N ALA A 206 11.77 0.34 -14.86
CA ALA A 206 12.83 1.17 -14.31
C ALA A 206 13.80 1.62 -15.40
N ASN A 207 14.20 2.90 -15.39
CA ASN A 207 15.18 3.44 -16.32
C ASN A 207 16.61 3.03 -15.91
N LEU A 208 16.90 1.74 -16.05
CA LEU A 208 18.18 1.12 -15.75
C LEU A 208 19.04 0.97 -17.01
N LYS A 209 20.35 0.94 -16.83
CA LYS A 209 21.33 0.98 -17.93
C LYS A 209 21.46 -0.34 -18.70
N SER A 210 21.13 -1.47 -18.06
CA SER A 210 21.32 -2.79 -18.65
C SER A 210 20.24 -3.78 -18.26
N GLU A 211 20.08 -4.81 -19.06
CA GLU A 211 19.19 -5.95 -18.75
C GLU A 211 19.66 -6.71 -17.49
N GLN A 212 20.94 -6.72 -17.25
CA GLN A 212 21.49 -7.32 -16.04
C GLN A 212 21.03 -6.58 -14.78
N GLU A 213 21.01 -5.24 -14.79
CA GLU A 213 20.50 -4.44 -13.68
C GLU A 213 18.99 -4.68 -13.45
N ARG A 214 18.21 -4.81 -14.53
CA ARG A 214 16.78 -5.16 -14.44
C ARG A 214 16.55 -6.53 -13.82
N SER A 215 17.32 -7.53 -14.26
CA SER A 215 17.27 -8.88 -13.70
C SER A 215 17.65 -8.91 -12.22
N ILE A 216 18.67 -8.17 -11.82
CA ILE A 216 19.07 -8.04 -10.40
C ILE A 216 17.92 -7.45 -9.58
N LEU A 217 17.34 -6.33 -10.04
CA LEU A 217 16.22 -5.69 -9.35
C LEU A 217 15.01 -6.60 -9.26
N LYS A 218 14.63 -7.26 -10.36
CA LYS A 218 13.49 -8.21 -10.40
C LYS A 218 13.68 -9.35 -9.42
N ASN A 219 14.83 -10.01 -9.45
CA ASN A 219 15.15 -11.11 -8.54
C ASN A 219 15.20 -10.65 -7.08
N PHE A 220 15.68 -9.44 -6.84
CA PHE A 220 15.69 -8.87 -5.50
C PHE A 220 14.26 -8.67 -4.98
N ILE A 221 13.36 -8.07 -5.78
CA ILE A 221 11.96 -7.86 -5.41
C ILE A 221 11.29 -9.21 -5.10
N ILE A 222 11.40 -10.19 -6.00
CA ILE A 222 10.82 -11.54 -5.81
C ILE A 222 11.33 -12.20 -4.52
N LYS A 223 12.62 -12.03 -4.21
CA LYS A 223 13.22 -12.62 -3.00
C LYS A 223 12.73 -11.98 -1.71
N HIS A 224 12.37 -10.69 -1.75
CA HIS A 224 12.03 -9.90 -0.55
C HIS A 224 10.54 -9.56 -0.44
N SER A 225 9.71 -10.04 -1.36
CA SER A 225 8.26 -9.95 -1.28
C SER A 225 7.61 -11.33 -1.29
N ALA A 226 6.43 -11.42 -0.70
CA ALA A 226 5.55 -12.58 -0.79
C ALA A 226 4.16 -12.12 -1.21
N THR A 227 3.33 -13.03 -1.69
CA THR A 227 1.95 -12.76 -2.07
C THR A 227 0.99 -13.65 -1.28
N ILE A 228 -0.27 -13.25 -1.17
CA ILE A 228 -1.30 -14.04 -0.48
C ILE A 228 -1.48 -15.39 -1.19
N GLU A 229 -1.46 -15.42 -2.53
CA GLU A 229 -1.54 -16.65 -3.31
C GLU A 229 -0.42 -17.63 -2.98
N GLU A 230 0.81 -17.12 -2.80
CA GLU A 230 1.96 -17.93 -2.41
C GLU A 230 1.80 -18.51 -1.01
N ILE A 231 1.31 -17.73 -0.05
CA ILE A 231 1.10 -18.17 1.33
C ILE A 231 0.01 -19.23 1.42
N LEU A 232 -1.08 -19.05 0.68
CA LEU A 232 -2.24 -19.97 0.69
C LEU A 232 -2.09 -21.15 -0.27
N GLY A 233 -1.09 -21.11 -1.16
CA GLY A 233 -0.86 -22.18 -2.16
C GLY A 233 -2.00 -22.32 -3.19
N ARG A 234 -2.77 -21.26 -3.42
CA ARG A 234 -3.91 -21.24 -4.36
C ARG A 234 -4.13 -19.85 -4.95
N ASN A 235 -4.88 -19.77 -6.04
CA ASN A 235 -5.33 -18.49 -6.57
C ASN A 235 -6.29 -17.82 -5.58
N VAL A 236 -6.22 -16.49 -5.49
CA VAL A 236 -7.02 -15.64 -4.61
C VAL A 236 -7.59 -14.48 -5.41
N GLU A 237 -8.90 -14.36 -5.39
CA GLU A 237 -9.60 -13.29 -6.08
C GLU A 237 -9.56 -11.97 -5.26
N TYR A 238 -9.51 -10.83 -5.95
CA TYR A 238 -9.63 -9.51 -5.32
C TYR A 238 -10.81 -9.44 -4.33
N LYS A 239 -11.97 -9.97 -4.74
CA LYS A 239 -13.19 -9.98 -3.92
C LYS A 239 -13.08 -10.84 -2.65
N GLU A 240 -12.25 -11.86 -2.62
CA GLU A 240 -11.96 -12.61 -1.39
C GLU A 240 -11.22 -11.75 -0.37
N CYS A 241 -10.17 -11.04 -0.83
CA CYS A 241 -9.41 -10.14 0.04
C CYS A 241 -10.26 -8.96 0.51
N GLU A 242 -11.01 -8.34 -0.39
CA GLU A 242 -11.94 -7.27 -0.06
C GLU A 242 -12.93 -7.72 1.03
N LYS A 243 -13.58 -8.88 0.86
CA LYS A 243 -14.53 -9.45 1.84
C LYS A 243 -13.87 -9.76 3.19
N ALA A 244 -12.65 -10.26 3.20
CA ALA A 244 -11.91 -10.54 4.43
C ALA A 244 -11.66 -9.26 5.22
N ILE A 245 -11.21 -8.20 4.57
CA ILE A 245 -10.94 -6.91 5.20
C ILE A 245 -12.27 -6.27 5.67
N SER A 246 -13.28 -6.27 4.80
CA SER A 246 -14.62 -5.75 5.12
C SER A 246 -15.22 -6.43 6.34
N SER A 247 -15.09 -7.75 6.45
CA SER A 247 -15.64 -8.51 7.58
C SER A 247 -15.03 -8.10 8.92
N VAL A 248 -13.74 -7.79 8.94
CA VAL A 248 -13.06 -7.32 10.17
C VAL A 248 -13.49 -5.89 10.51
N ILE A 249 -13.62 -5.01 9.50
CA ILE A 249 -14.01 -3.61 9.73
C ILE A 249 -15.47 -3.50 10.18
N LEU A 250 -16.36 -4.31 9.60
CA LEU A 250 -17.80 -4.23 9.88
C LEU A 250 -18.21 -4.99 11.16
N ASN A 251 -17.42 -5.94 11.67
CA ASN A 251 -17.76 -6.77 12.82
C ASN A 251 -16.90 -6.48 14.08
N ASN A 252 -16.00 -5.49 14.03
CA ASN A 252 -15.27 -4.99 15.17
C ASN A 252 -16.05 -3.87 15.86
#